data_8c51b45dd0e2272b93077b007106fb1f
#
_entry.id   8c51b45dd0e2272b93077b007106fb1f
#
_cell.length_a   1.000
_cell.length_b   1.000
_cell.length_c   1.000
_cell.angle_alpha   90.00
_cell.angle_beta   90.00
_cell.angle_gamma   90.00
#
_symmetry.space_group_name_H-M   'P 1'
#
loop_
_entity.id
_entity.type
_entity.pdbx_description
1 polymer ?
#
loop_
_entity_poly.entity_id
_entity_poly.type
_entity_poly.pdbx_seq_one_letter_code
_entity_poly.pdbx_strand_id
1 'polypeptide(L)'
;MNLGTELEYFNLAVWFDRKTLHAMLQALVEAGVSVKWKESPEQFHLLVNTTDGKSAWKMQRVNGSYKLHLAGIPVYDKRVAQVLEKFVLQAQGHAIIRTIFDDRVQLKHIRYGEAIRIVEIKGAEKKVIYEKSFNVTMDQVIAALKRRDLEERIPVLRLELDYELATLYDAMQAEDNTQMKQSKERLKQLRREMLLLEA
;
A
#
# COMPACT_ATOMS: atom_id res chain seq x y z
N MET A 1 -33.32 8.72 16.60
CA MET A 1 -32.56 7.56 16.15
C MET A 1 -31.60 8.05 15.05
N ASN A 2 -30.33 8.20 15.37
CA ASN A 2 -29.31 8.47 14.35
C ASN A 2 -29.09 7.16 13.60
N LEU A 3 -29.77 6.97 12.47
CA LEU A 3 -29.49 5.90 11.53
C LEU A 3 -28.11 6.19 10.95
N GLY A 4 -27.12 5.49 11.48
CA GLY A 4 -25.73 5.69 11.13
C GLY A 4 -25.49 5.34 9.68
N THR A 5 -24.90 6.25 8.94
CA THR A 5 -24.34 5.98 7.61
C THR A 5 -23.27 4.89 7.78
N GLU A 6 -23.55 3.67 7.31
CA GLU A 6 -22.54 2.60 7.30
C GLU A 6 -21.56 2.84 6.16
N LEU A 7 -20.29 2.70 6.47
CA LEU A 7 -19.20 2.80 5.53
C LEU A 7 -18.42 1.49 5.50
N GLU A 8 -18.17 0.99 4.32
CA GLU A 8 -17.35 -0.20 4.10
C GLU A 8 -16.28 0.08 3.05
N TYR A 9 -15.07 -0.36 3.34
CA TYR A 9 -13.95 -0.31 2.40
C TYR A 9 -13.73 -1.68 1.80
N PHE A 10 -13.75 -1.77 0.47
CA PHE A 10 -13.44 -2.97 -0.28
C PHE A 10 -12.18 -2.79 -1.11
N ASN A 11 -11.46 -3.89 -1.31
CA ASN A 11 -10.25 -3.91 -2.13
C ASN A 11 -9.29 -2.76 -1.79
N LEU A 12 -9.15 -2.49 -0.48
CA LEU A 12 -8.26 -1.47 0.01
C LEU A 12 -6.82 -1.95 -0.15
N ALA A 13 -6.03 -1.21 -0.91
CA ALA A 13 -4.61 -1.43 -1.10
C ALA A 13 -3.89 -0.10 -1.00
N VAL A 14 -3.09 0.08 0.04
CA VAL A 14 -2.34 1.30 0.31
C VAL A 14 -0.96 0.95 0.81
N TRP A 15 0.03 1.71 0.33
CA TRP A 15 1.40 1.66 0.80
C TRP A 15 1.73 2.91 1.59
N PHE A 16 2.22 2.72 2.80
CA PHE A 16 2.66 3.79 3.67
C PHE A 16 4.17 3.71 3.87
N ASP A 17 4.87 4.81 3.73
CA ASP A 17 6.17 4.97 4.36
C ASP A 17 5.99 5.18 5.88
N ARG A 18 7.09 5.13 6.62
CA ARG A 18 7.04 5.28 8.08
C ARG A 18 6.48 6.64 8.50
N LYS A 19 6.80 7.70 7.76
CA LYS A 19 6.35 9.06 8.06
C LYS A 19 4.85 9.20 7.86
N THR A 20 4.33 8.71 6.74
CA THR A 20 2.89 8.76 6.42
C THR A 20 2.08 7.87 7.36
N LEU A 21 2.61 6.68 7.74
CA LEU A 21 1.97 5.84 8.74
C LEU A 21 1.85 6.55 10.10
N HIS A 22 2.93 7.16 10.58
CA HIS A 22 2.90 7.94 11.83
C HIS A 22 1.91 9.10 11.75
N ALA A 23 1.87 9.83 10.64
CA ALA A 23 0.91 10.92 10.42
C ALA A 23 -0.54 10.41 10.45
N MET A 24 -0.82 9.23 9.91
CA MET A 24 -2.14 8.60 9.99
C MET A 24 -2.51 8.24 11.44
N LEU A 25 -1.59 7.63 12.20
CA LEU A 25 -1.82 7.32 13.62
C LEU A 25 -2.11 8.58 14.42
N GLN A 26 -1.34 9.64 14.21
CA GLN A 26 -1.54 10.92 14.86
C GLN A 26 -2.90 11.53 14.50
N ALA A 27 -3.29 11.51 13.23
CA ALA A 27 -4.59 12.01 12.80
C ALA A 27 -5.77 11.23 13.40
N LEU A 28 -5.63 9.91 13.61
CA LEU A 28 -6.63 9.11 14.32
C LEU A 28 -6.74 9.54 15.79
N VAL A 29 -5.62 9.76 16.46
CA VAL A 29 -5.60 10.24 17.86
C VAL A 29 -6.20 11.64 17.97
N GLU A 30 -5.84 12.57 17.09
CA GLU A 30 -6.39 13.93 17.00
C GLU A 30 -7.90 13.94 16.76
N ALA A 31 -8.40 12.96 15.98
CA ALA A 31 -9.83 12.75 15.78
C ALA A 31 -10.54 12.13 17.01
N GLY A 32 -9.83 11.91 18.11
CA GLY A 32 -10.37 11.32 19.34
C GLY A 32 -10.60 9.81 19.28
N VAL A 33 -9.86 9.12 18.39
CA VAL A 33 -9.93 7.66 18.23
C VAL A 33 -8.81 7.02 19.07
N SER A 34 -9.15 6.01 19.85
CA SER A 34 -8.15 5.25 20.61
C SER A 34 -7.47 4.23 19.71
N VAL A 35 -6.17 4.33 19.58
CA VAL A 35 -5.35 3.41 18.79
C VAL A 35 -4.30 2.71 19.63
N LYS A 36 -4.06 1.44 19.34
CA LYS A 36 -2.97 0.64 19.90
C LYS A 36 -2.27 -0.06 18.76
N TRP A 37 -0.97 -0.15 18.79
CA TRP A 37 -0.22 -0.87 17.75
C TRP A 37 0.90 -1.72 18.32
N LYS A 38 1.26 -2.73 17.57
CA LYS A 38 2.40 -3.60 17.82
C LYS A 38 3.16 -3.77 16.52
N GLU A 39 4.44 -3.47 16.54
CA GLU A 39 5.35 -3.65 15.40
C GLU A 39 6.24 -4.87 15.61
N SER A 40 6.42 -5.63 14.55
CA SER A 40 7.38 -6.73 14.43
C SER A 40 8.20 -6.55 13.15
N PRO A 41 9.30 -7.31 12.92
CA PRO A 41 10.12 -7.16 11.72
C PRO A 41 9.36 -7.27 10.40
N GLU A 42 8.30 -8.09 10.36
CA GLU A 42 7.54 -8.39 9.14
C GLU A 42 6.15 -7.76 9.11
N GLN A 43 5.61 -7.34 10.26
CA GLN A 43 4.22 -6.95 10.37
C GLN A 43 4.01 -5.79 11.34
N PHE A 44 3.03 -4.97 11.01
CA PHE A 44 2.50 -3.92 11.87
C PHE A 44 1.02 -4.19 12.12
N HIS A 45 0.65 -4.33 13.38
CA HIS A 45 -0.73 -4.54 13.81
C HIS A 45 -1.27 -3.27 14.44
N LEU A 46 -2.35 -2.74 13.89
CA LEU A 46 -3.05 -1.58 14.41
C LEU A 46 -4.43 -1.98 14.90
N LEU A 47 -4.72 -1.70 16.15
CA LEU A 47 -6.03 -1.85 16.75
C LEU A 47 -6.65 -0.47 16.91
N VAL A 48 -7.76 -0.24 16.23
CA VAL A 48 -8.56 0.98 16.27
C VAL A 48 -9.80 0.73 17.12
N ASN A 49 -9.93 1.45 18.23
CA ASN A 49 -11.08 1.31 19.12
C ASN A 49 -11.92 2.58 19.05
N THR A 50 -13.19 2.40 18.74
CA THR A 50 -14.20 3.47 18.70
C THR A 50 -15.37 3.11 19.61
N THR A 51 -16.28 4.04 19.83
CA THR A 51 -17.55 3.77 20.55
C THR A 51 -18.41 2.72 19.85
N ASP A 52 -18.30 2.65 18.52
CA ASP A 52 -19.14 1.82 17.67
C ASP A 52 -18.52 0.45 17.38
N GLY A 53 -17.27 0.23 17.78
CA GLY A 53 -16.61 -1.05 17.59
C GLY A 53 -15.09 -1.01 17.63
N LYS A 54 -14.51 -2.20 17.41
CA LYS A 54 -13.06 -2.40 17.31
C LYS A 54 -12.72 -2.93 15.93
N SER A 55 -11.72 -2.32 15.31
CA SER A 55 -11.18 -2.78 14.04
C SER A 55 -9.69 -3.10 14.20
N ALA A 56 -9.28 -4.24 13.68
CA ALA A 56 -7.88 -4.66 13.69
C ALA A 56 -7.35 -4.65 12.25
N TRP A 57 -6.32 -3.85 12.00
CA TRP A 57 -5.70 -3.74 10.70
C TRP A 57 -4.30 -4.33 10.74
N LYS A 58 -4.05 -5.24 9.84
CA LYS A 58 -2.75 -5.90 9.71
C LYS A 58 -2.06 -5.38 8.46
N MET A 59 -0.87 -4.83 8.63
CA MET A 59 -0.03 -4.36 7.55
C MET A 59 1.21 -5.24 7.44
N GLN A 60 1.57 -5.58 6.22
CA GLN A 60 2.84 -6.25 5.94
C GLN A 60 3.94 -5.20 5.85
N ARG A 61 5.09 -5.49 6.44
CA ARG A 61 6.27 -4.66 6.28
C ARG A 61 7.13 -5.22 5.17
N VAL A 62 7.33 -4.42 4.11
CA VAL A 62 8.13 -4.80 2.94
C VAL A 62 9.06 -3.65 2.62
N ASN A 63 10.36 -3.91 2.65
CA ASN A 63 11.41 -2.93 2.28
C ASN A 63 11.27 -1.55 2.97
N GLY A 64 10.91 -1.55 4.26
CA GLY A 64 10.74 -0.31 5.04
C GLY A 64 9.40 0.40 4.84
N SER A 65 8.55 -0.08 3.95
CA SER A 65 7.18 0.38 3.74
C SER A 65 6.16 -0.58 4.39
N TYR A 66 4.96 -0.08 4.63
CA TYR A 66 3.87 -0.81 5.26
C TYR A 66 2.72 -0.95 4.27
N LYS A 67 2.43 -2.17 3.88
CA LYS A 67 1.33 -2.50 2.95
C LYS A 67 0.08 -2.85 3.74
N LEU A 68 -0.94 -2.04 3.62
CA LEU A 68 -2.29 -2.33 4.08
C LEU A 68 -3.09 -2.87 2.90
N HIS A 69 -3.46 -4.14 2.97
CA HIS A 69 -4.32 -4.78 2.00
C HIS A 69 -5.47 -5.48 2.71
N LEU A 70 -6.69 -5.05 2.44
CA LEU A 70 -7.89 -5.53 3.11
C LEU A 70 -8.99 -5.80 2.08
N ALA A 71 -9.52 -7.01 2.10
CA ALA A 71 -10.58 -7.43 1.18
C ALA A 71 -11.90 -6.71 1.43
N GLY A 72 -12.22 -6.45 2.71
CA GLY A 72 -13.37 -5.68 3.15
C GLY A 72 -13.26 -5.34 4.62
N ILE A 73 -13.53 -4.08 4.98
CA ILE A 73 -13.56 -3.61 6.37
C ILE A 73 -14.78 -2.74 6.55
N PRO A 74 -15.69 -3.08 7.49
CA PRO A 74 -16.69 -2.16 7.95
C PRO A 74 -16.04 -1.07 8.80
N VAL A 75 -16.35 0.18 8.52
CA VAL A 75 -15.90 1.35 9.29
C VAL A 75 -17.13 2.10 9.75
N TYR A 76 -17.53 1.85 10.99
CA TYR A 76 -18.75 2.44 11.57
C TYR A 76 -18.54 3.89 12.04
N ASP A 77 -17.31 4.25 12.39
CA ASP A 77 -16.99 5.59 12.87
C ASP A 77 -16.58 6.51 11.73
N LYS A 78 -17.35 7.58 11.52
CA LYS A 78 -17.09 8.58 10.45
C LYS A 78 -15.71 9.23 10.56
N ARG A 79 -15.18 9.42 11.77
CA ARG A 79 -13.86 10.02 11.99
C ARG A 79 -12.77 9.11 11.44
N VAL A 80 -12.88 7.80 11.73
CA VAL A 80 -11.97 6.78 11.19
C VAL A 80 -12.05 6.73 9.67
N ALA A 81 -13.28 6.76 9.13
CA ALA A 81 -13.50 6.73 7.68
C ALA A 81 -12.87 7.94 6.98
N GLN A 82 -13.04 9.14 7.53
CA GLN A 82 -12.45 10.37 6.98
C GLN A 82 -10.92 10.35 7.01
N VAL A 83 -10.33 9.92 8.12
CA VAL A 83 -8.88 9.78 8.22
C VAL A 83 -8.36 8.75 7.23
N LEU A 84 -9.00 7.57 7.17
CA LEU A 84 -8.59 6.51 6.24
C LEU A 84 -8.68 6.97 4.78
N GLU A 85 -9.79 7.61 4.38
CA GLU A 85 -9.95 8.15 3.02
C GLU A 85 -8.86 9.17 2.68
N LYS A 86 -8.58 10.13 3.58
CA LYS A 86 -7.51 11.12 3.41
C LYS A 86 -6.17 10.47 3.10
N PHE A 87 -5.80 9.44 3.87
CA PHE A 87 -4.51 8.79 3.71
C PHE A 87 -4.47 7.82 2.51
N VAL A 88 -5.61 7.23 2.12
CA VAL A 88 -5.73 6.50 0.84
C VAL A 88 -5.45 7.42 -0.34
N LEU A 89 -6.01 8.62 -0.32
CA LEU A 89 -5.76 9.62 -1.37
C LEU A 89 -4.29 10.08 -1.38
N GLN A 90 -3.75 10.46 -0.23
CA GLN A 90 -2.37 10.95 -0.10
C GLN A 90 -1.31 9.92 -0.49
N ALA A 91 -1.53 8.66 -0.12
CA ALA A 91 -0.62 7.56 -0.43
C ALA A 91 -0.86 6.95 -1.83
N GLN A 92 -1.66 7.61 -2.68
CA GLN A 92 -2.01 7.12 -4.01
C GLN A 92 -2.53 5.68 -4.00
N GLY A 93 -3.33 5.34 -2.99
CA GLY A 93 -3.88 4.02 -2.81
C GLY A 93 -5.09 3.72 -3.71
N HIS A 94 -5.59 2.50 -3.57
CA HIS A 94 -6.79 2.03 -4.24
C HIS A 94 -7.83 1.61 -3.21
N ALA A 95 -9.09 1.93 -3.43
CA ALA A 95 -10.20 1.50 -2.59
C ALA A 95 -11.53 1.56 -3.34
N ILE A 96 -12.49 0.76 -2.91
CA ILE A 96 -13.90 0.94 -3.20
C ILE A 96 -14.58 1.25 -1.88
N ILE A 97 -15.16 2.43 -1.75
CA ILE A 97 -15.89 2.86 -0.56
C ILE A 97 -17.38 2.69 -0.85
N ARG A 98 -18.03 1.86 -0.06
CA ARG A 98 -19.46 1.70 -0.07
C ARG A 98 -20.07 2.49 1.09
N THR A 99 -20.90 3.45 0.77
CA THR A 99 -21.65 4.23 1.77
C THR A 99 -23.13 3.86 1.68
N ILE A 100 -23.70 3.40 2.78
CA ILE A 100 -25.10 3.00 2.86
C ILE A 100 -25.87 4.15 3.51
N PHE A 101 -26.81 4.69 2.78
CA PHE A 101 -27.80 5.66 3.24
C PHE A 101 -29.15 4.95 3.40
N ASP A 102 -30.11 5.59 4.04
CA ASP A 102 -31.43 5.00 4.29
C ASP A 102 -32.18 4.58 3.01
N ASP A 103 -32.01 5.33 1.92
CA ASP A 103 -32.74 5.13 0.67
C ASP A 103 -31.86 4.72 -0.51
N ARG A 104 -30.54 4.72 -0.35
CA ARG A 104 -29.59 4.47 -1.43
C ARG A 104 -28.24 3.99 -0.94
N VAL A 105 -27.50 3.39 -1.86
CA VAL A 105 -26.10 2.99 -1.67
C VAL A 105 -25.23 3.77 -2.64
N GLN A 106 -24.14 4.33 -2.18
CA GLN A 106 -23.15 4.99 -3.02
C GLN A 106 -21.86 4.18 -3.05
N LEU A 107 -21.33 3.93 -4.25
CA LEU A 107 -20.05 3.29 -4.47
C LEU A 107 -19.07 4.31 -5.03
N LYS A 108 -18.00 4.59 -4.30
CA LYS A 108 -16.91 5.47 -4.70
C LYS A 108 -15.67 4.65 -5.01
N HIS A 109 -15.23 4.68 -6.25
CA HIS A 109 -14.04 3.99 -6.69
C HIS A 109 -12.85 4.96 -6.66
N ILE A 110 -11.80 4.58 -5.93
CA ILE A 110 -10.55 5.32 -5.83
C ILE A 110 -9.45 4.50 -6.49
N ARG A 111 -8.69 5.12 -7.40
CA ARG A 111 -7.49 4.54 -8.01
C ARG A 111 -6.36 5.57 -8.01
N TYR A 112 -5.17 5.16 -7.61
CA TYR A 112 -3.98 6.02 -7.52
C TYR A 112 -4.24 7.32 -6.74
N GLY A 113 -5.02 7.23 -5.66
CA GLY A 113 -5.38 8.38 -4.84
C GLY A 113 -6.38 9.34 -5.45
N GLU A 114 -7.08 8.97 -6.52
CA GLU A 114 -8.11 9.77 -7.15
C GLU A 114 -9.45 9.04 -7.20
N ALA A 115 -10.53 9.77 -6.93
CA ALA A 115 -11.88 9.26 -7.17
C ALA A 115 -12.13 9.24 -8.68
N ILE A 116 -12.27 8.03 -9.25
CA ILE A 116 -12.45 7.85 -10.69
C ILE A 116 -13.92 7.65 -11.07
N ARG A 117 -14.73 7.12 -10.15
CA ARG A 117 -16.14 6.85 -10.41
C ARG A 117 -16.96 6.88 -9.12
N ILE A 118 -18.14 7.48 -9.21
CA ILE A 118 -19.12 7.46 -8.14
C ILE A 118 -20.43 6.98 -8.73
N VAL A 119 -20.99 5.92 -8.16
CA VAL A 119 -22.25 5.30 -8.59
C VAL A 119 -23.22 5.33 -7.43
N GLU A 120 -24.44 5.76 -7.69
CA GLU A 120 -25.56 5.69 -6.76
C GLU A 120 -26.50 4.58 -7.18
N ILE A 121 -26.93 3.78 -6.23
CA ILE A 121 -27.88 2.67 -6.42
C ILE A 121 -29.08 2.92 -5.52
N LYS A 122 -30.27 3.07 -6.12
CA LYS A 122 -31.54 3.24 -5.42
C LYS A 122 -32.53 2.19 -5.89
N GLY A 123 -32.78 1.17 -5.04
CA GLY A 123 -33.55 0.00 -5.46
C GLY A 123 -32.92 -0.70 -6.66
N ALA A 124 -33.63 -0.80 -7.77
CA ALA A 124 -33.12 -1.40 -9.01
C ALA A 124 -32.41 -0.39 -9.93
N GLU A 125 -32.49 0.90 -9.64
CA GLU A 125 -31.86 1.94 -10.45
C GLU A 125 -30.41 2.15 -10.06
N LYS A 126 -29.56 2.21 -11.09
CA LYS A 126 -28.12 2.50 -10.97
C LYS A 126 -27.79 3.75 -11.78
N LYS A 127 -27.32 4.78 -11.10
CA LYS A 127 -26.95 6.07 -11.71
C LYS A 127 -25.48 6.36 -11.49
N VAL A 128 -24.76 6.67 -12.56
CA VAL A 128 -23.39 7.18 -12.47
C VAL A 128 -23.48 8.68 -12.16
N ILE A 129 -23.01 9.06 -10.95
CA ILE A 129 -23.00 10.46 -10.50
C ILE A 129 -21.76 11.18 -11.00
N TYR A 130 -20.65 10.47 -11.03
CA TYR A 130 -19.36 11.00 -11.43
C TYR A 130 -18.56 9.91 -12.14
N GLU A 131 -17.96 10.26 -13.24
CA GLU A 131 -17.01 9.42 -13.96
C GLU A 131 -15.93 10.29 -14.57
N LYS A 132 -14.69 10.04 -14.18
CA LYS A 132 -13.53 10.71 -14.76
C LYS A 132 -13.01 9.78 -15.87
N SER A 133 -12.78 10.33 -17.06
CA SER A 133 -12.01 9.60 -18.07
C SER A 133 -10.61 9.37 -17.50
N PHE A 134 -10.32 8.10 -17.22
CA PHE A 134 -9.10 7.73 -16.52
C PHE A 134 -7.94 7.71 -17.50
N ASN A 135 -7.29 8.84 -17.67
CA ASN A 135 -5.99 8.91 -18.31
C ASN A 135 -4.94 8.60 -17.25
N VAL A 136 -4.56 7.34 -17.16
CA VAL A 136 -3.39 6.96 -16.37
C VAL A 136 -2.20 7.68 -16.95
N THR A 137 -1.58 8.57 -16.21
CA THR A 137 -0.34 9.20 -16.65
C THR A 137 0.78 8.15 -16.70
N MET A 138 1.70 8.31 -17.63
CA MET A 138 2.85 7.41 -17.74
C MET A 138 3.62 7.33 -16.41
N ASP A 139 3.72 8.45 -15.68
CA ASP A 139 4.37 8.50 -14.36
C ASP A 139 3.67 7.64 -13.31
N GLN A 140 2.33 7.58 -13.32
CA GLN A 140 1.56 6.69 -12.44
C GLN A 140 1.77 5.22 -12.78
N VAL A 141 1.85 4.90 -14.09
CA VAL A 141 2.17 3.53 -14.54
C VAL A 141 3.58 3.14 -14.14
N ILE A 142 4.55 4.02 -14.35
CA ILE A 142 5.95 3.80 -13.99
C ILE A 142 6.08 3.64 -12.46
N ALA A 143 5.40 4.48 -11.66
CA ALA A 143 5.40 4.35 -10.21
C ALA A 143 4.78 3.03 -9.72
N ALA A 144 3.69 2.58 -10.35
CA ALA A 144 3.07 1.30 -10.04
C ALA A 144 3.94 0.10 -10.46
N LEU A 145 4.55 0.18 -11.64
CA LEU A 145 5.49 -0.82 -12.15
C LEU A 145 6.75 -0.89 -11.27
N LYS A 146 7.30 0.26 -10.88
CA LYS A 146 8.46 0.30 -9.97
C LYS A 146 8.16 -0.38 -8.63
N ARG A 147 6.96 -0.19 -8.05
CA ARG A 147 6.56 -0.87 -6.82
C ARG A 147 6.46 -2.37 -6.99
N ARG A 148 5.89 -2.82 -8.12
CA ARG A 148 5.80 -4.24 -8.46
C ARG A 148 7.18 -4.84 -8.74
N ASP A 149 8.01 -4.14 -9.50
CA ASP A 149 9.38 -4.54 -9.76
C ASP A 149 10.21 -4.63 -8.47
N LEU A 150 10.01 -3.71 -7.51
CA LEU A 150 10.66 -3.75 -6.20
C LEU A 150 10.30 -5.02 -5.43
N GLU A 151 9.01 -5.40 -5.39
CA GLU A 151 8.57 -6.59 -4.67
C GLU A 151 9.09 -7.89 -5.28
N GLU A 152 9.14 -7.96 -6.61
CA GLU A 152 9.52 -9.17 -7.36
C GLU A 152 11.04 -9.21 -7.65
N ARG A 153 11.65 -8.06 -7.95
CA ARG A 153 13.05 -7.97 -8.40
C ARG A 153 14.06 -7.97 -7.25
N ILE A 154 13.78 -7.32 -6.12
CA ILE A 154 14.75 -7.24 -5.00
C ILE A 154 15.13 -8.62 -4.45
N PRO A 155 14.20 -9.57 -4.20
CA PRO A 155 14.57 -10.92 -3.77
C PRO A 155 15.45 -11.64 -4.79
N VAL A 156 15.19 -11.48 -6.08
CA VAL A 156 15.99 -12.07 -7.16
C VAL A 156 17.38 -11.44 -7.21
N LEU A 157 17.49 -10.11 -7.09
CA LEU A 157 18.78 -9.43 -7.05
C LEU A 157 19.65 -9.86 -5.87
N ARG A 158 19.05 -10.10 -4.71
CA ARG A 158 19.79 -10.63 -3.56
C ARG A 158 20.36 -12.01 -3.83
N LEU A 159 19.57 -12.90 -4.43
CA LEU A 159 20.06 -14.22 -4.83
C LEU A 159 21.16 -14.12 -5.91
N GLU A 160 21.00 -13.23 -6.88
CA GLU A 160 22.04 -12.99 -7.91
C GLU A 160 23.34 -12.44 -7.28
N LEU A 161 23.25 -11.52 -6.30
CA LEU A 161 24.38 -11.00 -5.56
C LEU A 161 25.11 -12.10 -4.77
N ASP A 162 24.35 -12.93 -4.02
CA ASP A 162 24.90 -14.02 -3.24
C ASP A 162 25.61 -15.05 -4.14
N TYR A 163 24.99 -15.41 -5.26
CA TYR A 163 25.58 -16.31 -6.25
C TYR A 163 26.88 -15.74 -6.83
N GLU A 164 26.88 -14.46 -7.23
CA GLU A 164 28.06 -13.83 -7.82
C GLU A 164 29.20 -13.62 -6.81
N LEU A 165 28.87 -13.41 -5.52
CA LEU A 165 29.85 -13.39 -4.43
C LEU A 165 30.51 -14.74 -4.24
N ALA A 166 29.73 -15.84 -4.28
CA ALA A 166 30.26 -17.20 -4.22
C ALA A 166 31.18 -17.49 -5.42
N THR A 167 30.74 -17.10 -6.64
CA THR A 167 31.55 -17.23 -7.86
C THR A 167 32.86 -16.46 -7.77
N LEU A 168 32.84 -15.23 -7.24
CA LEU A 168 34.05 -14.45 -7.02
C LEU A 168 34.98 -15.12 -6.01
N TYR A 169 34.43 -15.67 -4.93
CA TYR A 169 35.20 -16.40 -3.92
C TYR A 169 35.89 -17.62 -4.53
N ASP A 170 35.20 -18.42 -5.31
CA ASP A 170 35.76 -19.60 -5.99
C ASP A 170 36.84 -19.21 -6.98
N ALA A 171 36.65 -18.13 -7.76
CA ALA A 171 37.64 -17.60 -8.67
C ALA A 171 38.91 -17.07 -7.94
N MET A 172 38.73 -16.51 -6.74
CA MET A 172 39.87 -16.09 -5.90
C MET A 172 40.68 -17.30 -5.39
N GLN A 173 39.99 -18.39 -5.01
CA GLN A 173 40.64 -19.63 -4.58
C GLN A 173 41.43 -20.30 -5.73
N ALA A 174 40.85 -20.24 -6.95
CA ALA A 174 41.44 -20.78 -8.16
C ALA A 174 42.50 -19.85 -8.81
N GLU A 175 42.73 -18.65 -8.28
CA GLU A 175 43.59 -17.60 -8.85
C GLU A 175 43.21 -17.21 -10.30
N ASP A 176 41.92 -17.41 -10.68
CA ASP A 176 41.41 -17.04 -12.02
C ASP A 176 41.14 -15.54 -12.11
N ASN A 177 42.14 -14.81 -12.57
CA ASN A 177 42.08 -13.37 -12.71
C ASN A 177 41.03 -12.89 -13.73
N THR A 178 40.69 -13.72 -14.71
CA THR A 178 39.66 -13.38 -15.72
C THR A 178 38.26 -13.46 -15.12
N GLN A 179 37.98 -14.57 -14.46
CA GLN A 179 36.70 -14.74 -13.76
C GLN A 179 36.52 -13.73 -12.63
N MET A 180 37.59 -13.44 -11.86
CA MET A 180 37.57 -12.41 -10.82
C MET A 180 37.17 -11.03 -11.35
N LYS A 181 37.68 -10.62 -12.51
CA LYS A 181 37.34 -9.34 -13.14
C LYS A 181 35.87 -9.32 -13.59
N GLN A 182 35.38 -10.41 -14.20
CA GLN A 182 34.01 -10.55 -14.66
C GLN A 182 33.03 -10.48 -13.48
N SER A 183 33.26 -11.24 -12.43
CA SER A 183 32.43 -11.25 -11.24
C SER A 183 32.41 -9.89 -10.53
N LYS A 184 33.53 -9.21 -10.41
CA LYS A 184 33.59 -7.86 -9.84
C LYS A 184 32.76 -6.86 -10.66
N GLU A 185 32.82 -6.92 -11.97
CA GLU A 185 32.02 -6.04 -12.83
C GLU A 185 30.52 -6.35 -12.74
N ARG A 186 30.17 -7.63 -12.70
CA ARG A 186 28.77 -8.07 -12.52
C ARG A 186 28.24 -7.61 -11.15
N LEU A 187 28.99 -7.76 -10.08
CA LEU A 187 28.61 -7.29 -8.74
C LEU A 187 28.39 -5.78 -8.69
N LYS A 188 29.21 -4.98 -9.40
CA LYS A 188 28.98 -3.54 -9.51
C LYS A 188 27.66 -3.20 -10.19
N GLN A 189 27.31 -3.92 -11.26
CA GLN A 189 26.05 -3.73 -11.97
C GLN A 189 24.85 -4.09 -11.09
N LEU A 190 24.89 -5.25 -10.44
CA LEU A 190 23.82 -5.71 -9.53
C LEU A 190 23.65 -4.75 -8.34
N ARG A 191 24.75 -4.28 -7.75
CA ARG A 191 24.72 -3.28 -6.68
C ARG A 191 24.09 -1.97 -7.16
N ARG A 192 24.45 -1.51 -8.36
CA ARG A 192 23.88 -0.28 -8.94
C ARG A 192 22.38 -0.42 -9.15
N GLU A 193 21.94 -1.57 -9.68
CA GLU A 193 20.52 -1.88 -9.86
C GLU A 193 19.79 -1.87 -8.51
N MET A 194 20.35 -2.51 -7.47
CA MET A 194 19.80 -2.51 -6.13
C MET A 194 19.63 -1.10 -5.58
N LEU A 195 20.64 -0.25 -5.68
CA LEU A 195 20.57 1.14 -5.22
C LEU A 195 19.51 1.97 -5.94
N LEU A 196 19.30 1.72 -7.24
CA LEU A 196 18.26 2.41 -8.02
C LEU A 196 16.85 1.95 -7.64
N LEU A 197 16.71 0.70 -7.17
CA LEU A 197 15.41 0.15 -6.74
C LEU A 197 15.08 0.49 -5.28
N GLU A 198 16.09 0.80 -4.45
CA GLU A 198 15.93 1.20 -3.04
C GLU A 198 15.82 2.72 -2.85
N ALA A 199 16.10 3.53 -3.88
CA ALA A 199 16.02 5.00 -3.85
C ALA A 199 14.60 5.51 -4.06
#